data_4d302020c6a4a31d5b43d237aae795b1
#
_entry.id   4d302020c6a4a31d5b43d237aae795b1
#
_cell.length_a   1.000
_cell.length_b   1.000
_cell.length_c   1.000
_cell.angle_alpha   90.00
_cell.angle_beta   90.00
_cell.angle_gamma   90.00
#
_symmetry.space_group_name_H-M   'P 1'
#
loop_
_entity.id
_entity.type
_entity.pdbx_description
1 polymer ?
#
loop_
_entity_poly.entity_id
_entity_poly.type
_entity_poly.pdbx_seq_one_letter_code
_entity_poly.pdbx_strand_id
1 'polypeptide(L)'
;MSSWKKHVREHSKVDIMKQVDSLPLDLKYRAEDRLHIEFHRQKHTHLSKLELFFMLIGPGVLVMIADNDAGGVITYAQTGSIFGIGFFIPFMILMLPVAYFVQEMTVRLGAVTHRGHAELIWKRYGKFWGSFSLGDLIIANFLTLITEFIGITVGMSIFGIPRIISAIAFVLMVIAIQLFLRYYTWERISLFIAAFNLIFVPLLFFLPHPSLGQVLDSFATWKINGGVSSLFIYVLLANLGTTIAPWMLFFQQSSVVDKGLTKDDIKFGQRDTLIGSTVMVIVAIAIIILTGTTVFGLDPSGTLGIDNILQIFAARVGTFPMELFGLGLVEAGFIAAIAISASTSWAMSEAFGWKKSINLPGRESIMFYLPSFAALAVAASITLIPNAPLGYLNLTVQVIATIFMPAAMLFLLLLLNDKGIMGSMVNKKWQNVIGFSIIGFLILMNSLYGISVALPSVFNYLVGLL
;
A
#
# COMPACT_ATOMS: atom_id res chain seq x y z
N MET A 1 -5.96 29.14 -8.55
CA MET A 1 -7.01 28.12 -8.82
C MET A 1 -8.44 28.59 -8.73
N SER A 2 -8.80 29.57 -7.90
CA SER A 2 -10.13 30.24 -7.99
C SER A 2 -10.34 30.92 -9.36
N SER A 3 -9.28 31.42 -9.98
CA SER A 3 -9.31 31.99 -11.32
C SER A 3 -9.68 31.00 -12.43
N TRP A 4 -9.25 29.74 -12.32
CA TRP A 4 -9.55 28.67 -13.30
C TRP A 4 -11.03 28.31 -13.37
N LYS A 5 -11.71 28.20 -12.21
CA LYS A 5 -13.16 27.96 -12.17
C LYS A 5 -13.96 29.10 -12.84
N LYS A 6 -13.49 30.31 -12.67
CA LYS A 6 -14.08 31.49 -13.33
C LYS A 6 -13.82 31.43 -14.84
N HIS A 7 -12.59 31.08 -15.23
CA HIS A 7 -12.18 30.99 -16.64
C HIS A 7 -12.95 29.91 -17.41
N VAL A 8 -13.18 28.71 -16.83
CA VAL A 8 -13.99 27.63 -17.43
C VAL A 8 -15.46 28.01 -17.57
N ARG A 9 -15.98 28.96 -16.77
CA ARG A 9 -17.36 29.47 -16.90
C ARG A 9 -17.50 30.57 -17.96
N GLU A 10 -16.44 31.29 -18.23
CA GLU A 10 -16.45 32.48 -19.08
C GLU A 10 -16.01 32.21 -20.53
N HIS A 11 -15.33 31.07 -20.80
CA HIS A 11 -14.78 30.76 -22.12
C HIS A 11 -15.36 29.48 -22.72
N SER A 12 -15.36 29.38 -24.05
CA SER A 12 -15.80 28.16 -24.73
C SER A 12 -14.84 27.02 -24.45
N LYS A 13 -15.33 25.77 -24.48
CA LYS A 13 -14.48 24.57 -24.34
C LYS A 13 -13.30 24.57 -25.31
N VAL A 14 -13.50 25.09 -26.50
CA VAL A 14 -12.50 25.16 -27.59
C VAL A 14 -11.36 26.13 -27.24
N ASP A 15 -11.69 27.31 -26.68
CA ASP A 15 -10.68 28.31 -26.33
C ASP A 15 -9.82 27.87 -25.16
N ILE A 16 -10.43 27.19 -24.18
CA ILE A 16 -9.72 26.62 -23.05
C ILE A 16 -8.76 25.50 -23.52
N MET A 17 -9.22 24.62 -24.42
CA MET A 17 -8.36 23.55 -24.95
C MET A 17 -7.17 24.11 -25.73
N LYS A 18 -7.33 25.17 -26.51
CA LYS A 18 -6.21 25.86 -27.19
C LYS A 18 -5.15 26.39 -26.22
N GLN A 19 -5.58 26.95 -25.08
CA GLN A 19 -4.65 27.41 -24.04
C GLN A 19 -3.94 26.23 -23.36
N VAL A 20 -4.63 25.11 -23.13
CA VAL A 20 -4.04 23.89 -22.57
C VAL A 20 -3.02 23.29 -23.53
N ASP A 21 -3.29 23.34 -24.84
CA ASP A 21 -2.35 22.86 -25.88
C ASP A 21 -1.01 23.61 -25.90
N SER A 22 -0.98 24.85 -25.43
CA SER A 22 0.23 25.67 -25.31
C SER A 22 1.06 25.41 -24.05
N LEU A 23 0.56 24.61 -23.10
CA LEU A 23 1.26 24.29 -21.86
C LEU A 23 2.39 23.27 -22.08
N PRO A 24 3.44 23.25 -21.24
CA PRO A 24 4.37 22.15 -21.16
C PRO A 24 3.64 20.82 -20.94
N LEU A 25 4.15 19.73 -21.53
CA LEU A 25 3.45 18.43 -21.60
C LEU A 25 2.96 17.92 -20.23
N ASP A 26 3.77 18.05 -19.19
CA ASP A 26 3.42 17.65 -17.83
C ASP A 26 2.25 18.45 -17.23
N LEU A 27 2.15 19.74 -17.54
CA LEU A 27 1.05 20.60 -17.14
C LEU A 27 -0.17 20.44 -18.06
N LYS A 28 0.06 20.18 -19.36
CA LYS A 28 -0.98 19.97 -20.34
C LYS A 28 -1.88 18.80 -19.97
N TYR A 29 -1.31 17.62 -19.73
CA TYR A 29 -2.10 16.42 -19.42
C TYR A 29 -2.84 16.54 -18.07
N ARG A 30 -2.22 17.13 -17.05
CA ARG A 30 -2.91 17.44 -15.80
C ARG A 30 -4.06 18.41 -15.98
N ALA A 31 -3.90 19.40 -16.88
CA ALA A 31 -4.94 20.36 -17.19
C ALA A 31 -6.08 19.72 -17.97
N GLU A 32 -5.80 18.83 -18.92
CA GLU A 32 -6.81 18.06 -19.66
C GLU A 32 -7.66 17.20 -18.71
N ASP A 33 -7.04 16.41 -17.84
CA ASP A 33 -7.73 15.57 -16.85
C ASP A 33 -8.57 16.42 -15.90
N ARG A 34 -8.02 17.56 -15.46
CA ARG A 34 -8.76 18.50 -14.61
C ARG A 34 -9.95 19.12 -15.31
N LEU A 35 -9.83 19.49 -16.58
CA LEU A 35 -10.96 20.00 -17.36
C LEU A 35 -12.08 18.98 -17.49
N HIS A 36 -11.73 17.70 -17.73
CA HIS A 36 -12.73 16.63 -17.76
C HIS A 36 -13.49 16.55 -16.43
N ILE A 37 -12.83 16.60 -15.30
CA ILE A 37 -13.44 16.60 -13.97
C ILE A 37 -14.37 17.81 -13.80
N GLU A 38 -13.91 19.02 -14.16
CA GLU A 38 -14.72 20.25 -14.00
C GLU A 38 -15.94 20.28 -14.92
N PHE A 39 -15.85 19.78 -16.16
CA PHE A 39 -16.99 19.67 -17.05
C PHE A 39 -18.06 18.69 -16.54
N HIS A 40 -17.66 17.54 -15.98
CA HIS A 40 -18.61 16.61 -15.39
C HIS A 40 -19.24 17.16 -14.09
N ARG A 41 -18.48 17.94 -13.33
CA ARG A 41 -18.97 18.61 -12.12
C ARG A 41 -20.06 19.66 -12.42
N GLN A 42 -20.04 20.27 -13.60
CA GLN A 42 -21.05 21.26 -14.04
C GLN A 42 -22.35 20.60 -14.51
N LYS A 43 -22.33 19.32 -14.90
CA LYS A 43 -23.52 18.56 -15.27
C LYS A 43 -24.23 18.06 -14.01
N HIS A 44 -25.31 18.69 -13.59
CA HIS A 44 -26.05 18.37 -12.35
C HIS A 44 -26.97 17.14 -12.42
N THR A 45 -26.78 16.20 -13.34
CA THR A 45 -27.57 14.97 -13.44
C THR A 45 -27.06 13.88 -12.48
N HIS A 46 -27.93 12.92 -12.11
CA HIS A 46 -27.54 11.77 -11.27
C HIS A 46 -26.44 10.93 -11.92
N LEU A 47 -26.52 10.69 -13.22
CA LEU A 47 -25.50 9.99 -14.00
C LEU A 47 -24.15 10.71 -13.95
N SER A 48 -24.17 12.05 -14.09
CA SER A 48 -22.92 12.83 -14.02
C SER A 48 -22.26 12.84 -12.64
N LYS A 49 -23.03 12.63 -11.55
CA LYS A 49 -22.45 12.47 -10.20
C LYS A 49 -21.78 11.11 -10.03
N LEU A 50 -22.36 10.06 -10.59
CA LEU A 50 -21.78 8.72 -10.58
C LEU A 50 -20.51 8.66 -11.45
N GLU A 51 -20.57 9.21 -12.66
CA GLU A 51 -19.42 9.35 -13.54
C GLU A 51 -18.30 10.15 -12.86
N LEU A 52 -18.64 11.29 -12.22
CA LEU A 52 -17.69 12.09 -11.47
C LEU A 52 -17.07 11.31 -10.31
N PHE A 53 -17.85 10.51 -9.58
CA PHE A 53 -17.33 9.63 -8.53
C PHE A 53 -16.32 8.65 -9.10
N PHE A 54 -16.66 7.93 -10.18
CA PHE A 54 -15.72 7.00 -10.82
C PHE A 54 -14.50 7.69 -11.44
N MET A 55 -14.59 8.93 -11.86
CA MET A 55 -13.43 9.70 -12.33
C MET A 55 -12.49 10.12 -11.19
N LEU A 56 -13.02 10.40 -10.02
CA LEU A 56 -12.27 10.88 -8.86
C LEU A 56 -11.74 9.73 -8.00
N ILE A 57 -12.39 8.55 -8.01
CA ILE A 57 -11.92 7.36 -7.32
C ILE A 57 -10.62 6.87 -7.96
N GLY A 58 -9.66 6.49 -7.18
CA GLY A 58 -8.44 5.90 -7.70
C GLY A 58 -7.27 5.91 -6.72
N PRO A 59 -6.69 7.05 -6.36
CA PRO A 59 -5.48 7.10 -5.54
C PRO A 59 -5.62 6.36 -4.21
N GLY A 60 -6.76 6.55 -3.52
CA GLY A 60 -7.04 5.93 -2.23
C GLY A 60 -7.38 4.45 -2.34
N VAL A 61 -8.32 4.08 -3.24
CA VAL A 61 -8.63 2.66 -3.47
C VAL A 61 -7.40 1.91 -3.96
N LEU A 62 -6.65 2.50 -4.90
CA LEU A 62 -5.49 1.84 -5.47
C LEU A 62 -4.40 1.58 -4.44
N VAL A 63 -4.04 2.58 -3.60
CA VAL A 63 -3.02 2.41 -2.58
C VAL A 63 -3.43 1.37 -1.54
N MET A 64 -4.68 1.41 -1.10
CA MET A 64 -5.18 0.52 -0.05
C MET A 64 -5.37 -0.92 -0.51
N ILE A 65 -5.74 -1.15 -1.78
CA ILE A 65 -5.82 -2.51 -2.31
C ILE A 65 -4.41 -3.02 -2.65
N ALA A 66 -3.53 -2.17 -3.17
CA ALA A 66 -2.13 -2.52 -3.40
C ALA A 66 -1.34 -2.76 -2.10
N ASP A 67 -1.88 -2.39 -0.96
CA ASP A 67 -1.37 -2.70 0.38
C ASP A 67 -1.64 -4.17 0.80
N ASN A 68 -2.66 -4.79 0.25
CA ASN A 68 -2.76 -6.24 0.23
C ASN A 68 -1.81 -6.82 -0.84
N ASP A 69 -0.57 -6.37 -0.79
CA ASP A 69 0.54 -6.80 -1.61
C ASP A 69 0.88 -8.28 -1.39
N ALA A 70 1.75 -8.85 -2.21
CA ALA A 70 2.12 -10.26 -2.02
C ALA A 70 2.78 -10.47 -0.67
N GLY A 71 3.58 -9.51 -0.19
CA GLY A 71 4.16 -9.52 1.15
C GLY A 71 3.10 -9.58 2.25
N GLY A 72 2.03 -8.78 2.09
CA GLY A 72 0.87 -8.77 2.98
C GLY A 72 0.08 -10.07 2.93
N VAL A 73 -0.28 -10.55 1.75
CA VAL A 73 -0.97 -11.84 1.56
C VAL A 73 -0.22 -12.99 2.24
N ILE A 74 1.11 -13.05 2.04
CA ILE A 74 1.96 -14.06 2.69
C ILE A 74 1.96 -13.87 4.21
N THR A 75 2.07 -12.63 4.70
CA THR A 75 2.06 -12.32 6.13
C THR A 75 0.73 -12.71 6.78
N TYR A 76 -0.41 -12.40 6.16
CA TYR A 76 -1.72 -12.80 6.66
C TYR A 76 -1.90 -14.32 6.63
N ALA A 77 -1.41 -14.98 5.59
CA ALA A 77 -1.43 -16.45 5.50
C ALA A 77 -0.57 -17.09 6.61
N GLN A 78 0.63 -16.59 6.88
CA GLN A 78 1.48 -17.04 7.98
C GLN A 78 0.85 -16.73 9.34
N THR A 79 0.23 -15.56 9.49
CA THR A 79 -0.48 -15.17 10.71
C THR A 79 -1.59 -16.16 11.07
N GLY A 80 -2.44 -16.49 10.10
CA GLY A 80 -3.50 -17.49 10.28
C GLY A 80 -2.95 -18.88 10.59
N SER A 81 -1.87 -19.31 9.90
CA SER A 81 -1.27 -20.63 10.12
C SER A 81 -0.65 -20.78 11.50
N ILE A 82 -0.07 -19.72 12.07
CA ILE A 82 0.63 -19.75 13.37
C ILE A 82 -0.34 -19.49 14.53
N PHE A 83 -1.18 -18.46 14.44
CA PHE A 83 -2.00 -17.97 15.55
C PHE A 83 -3.50 -18.25 15.41
N GLY A 84 -3.95 -18.77 14.25
CA GLY A 84 -5.37 -18.95 13.97
C GLY A 84 -6.11 -17.61 13.88
N ILE A 85 -7.42 -17.64 14.23
CA ILE A 85 -8.34 -16.52 14.01
C ILE A 85 -8.53 -15.63 15.26
N GLY A 86 -8.05 -16.02 16.44
CA GLY A 86 -8.42 -15.42 17.74
C GLY A 86 -8.09 -13.93 17.84
N PHE A 87 -6.81 -13.57 17.98
CA PHE A 87 -6.36 -12.19 18.17
C PHE A 87 -6.43 -11.35 16.90
N PHE A 88 -6.05 -11.94 15.74
CA PHE A 88 -5.76 -11.15 14.55
C PHE A 88 -7.00 -10.67 13.77
N ILE A 89 -8.17 -11.32 13.90
CA ILE A 89 -9.40 -10.79 13.29
C ILE A 89 -9.80 -9.45 13.91
N PRO A 90 -10.02 -9.32 15.25
CA PRO A 90 -10.34 -8.03 15.86
C PRO A 90 -9.21 -7.01 15.68
N PHE A 91 -7.94 -7.44 15.68
CA PHE A 91 -6.81 -6.57 15.41
C PHE A 91 -6.88 -5.94 14.01
N MET A 92 -7.18 -6.71 12.96
CA MET A 92 -7.31 -6.18 11.60
C MET A 92 -8.48 -5.19 11.47
N ILE A 93 -9.58 -5.41 12.18
CA ILE A 93 -10.68 -4.42 12.21
C ILE A 93 -10.24 -3.12 12.90
N LEU A 94 -9.43 -3.22 13.97
CA LEU A 94 -8.85 -2.05 14.61
C LEU A 94 -7.88 -1.30 13.68
N MET A 95 -7.22 -2.00 12.77
CA MET A 95 -6.31 -1.38 11.80
C MET A 95 -7.05 -0.57 10.71
N LEU A 96 -8.33 -0.82 10.44
CA LEU A 96 -9.11 -0.05 9.46
C LEU A 96 -9.10 1.47 9.74
N PRO A 97 -9.54 1.95 10.92
CA PRO A 97 -9.49 3.38 11.21
C PRO A 97 -8.06 3.94 11.26
N VAL A 98 -7.06 3.12 11.63
CA VAL A 98 -5.65 3.54 11.64
C VAL A 98 -5.15 3.78 10.22
N ALA A 99 -5.30 2.80 9.32
CA ALA A 99 -4.88 2.91 7.93
C ALA A 99 -5.61 4.06 7.21
N TYR A 100 -6.93 4.15 7.38
CA TYR A 100 -7.71 5.25 6.85
C TYR A 100 -7.20 6.61 7.31
N PHE A 101 -6.97 6.78 8.62
CA PHE A 101 -6.52 8.05 9.19
C PHE A 101 -5.15 8.47 8.65
N VAL A 102 -4.21 7.53 8.56
CA VAL A 102 -2.87 7.78 8.05
C VAL A 102 -2.93 8.20 6.57
N GLN A 103 -3.70 7.50 5.77
CA GLN A 103 -3.80 7.77 4.33
C GLN A 103 -4.65 9.02 4.02
N GLU A 104 -5.67 9.35 4.81
CA GLU A 104 -6.43 10.60 4.68
C GLU A 104 -5.54 11.83 4.77
N MET A 105 -4.53 11.79 5.64
CA MET A 105 -3.57 12.88 5.82
C MET A 105 -2.78 13.16 4.54
N THR A 106 -2.40 12.14 3.77
CA THR A 106 -1.67 12.31 2.49
C THR A 106 -2.56 12.89 1.40
N VAL A 107 -3.83 12.49 1.33
CA VAL A 107 -4.83 13.09 0.43
C VAL A 107 -4.94 14.60 0.69
N ARG A 108 -5.08 14.98 1.96
CA ARG A 108 -5.21 16.38 2.36
C ARG A 108 -3.96 17.17 2.02
N LEU A 109 -2.79 16.65 2.34
CA LEU A 109 -1.51 17.30 2.06
C LEU A 109 -1.30 17.48 0.55
N GLY A 110 -1.50 16.44 -0.25
CA GLY A 110 -1.37 16.48 -1.70
C GLY A 110 -2.35 17.45 -2.38
N ALA A 111 -3.64 17.38 -2.02
CA ALA A 111 -4.69 18.21 -2.58
C ALA A 111 -4.58 19.72 -2.22
N VAL A 112 -3.95 20.02 -1.08
CA VAL A 112 -3.71 21.41 -0.64
C VAL A 112 -2.45 22.00 -1.25
N THR A 113 -1.37 21.22 -1.30
CA THR A 113 -0.04 21.72 -1.67
C THR A 113 0.28 21.56 -3.16
N HIS A 114 -0.35 20.60 -3.83
CA HIS A 114 -0.02 20.16 -5.21
C HIS A 114 1.46 19.76 -5.36
N ARG A 115 2.04 19.23 -4.29
CA ARG A 115 3.43 18.79 -4.21
C ARG A 115 3.50 17.40 -3.59
N GLY A 116 4.47 16.63 -4.03
CA GLY A 116 4.74 15.31 -3.47
C GLY A 116 5.38 15.39 -2.08
N HIS A 117 5.37 14.25 -1.40
CA HIS A 117 5.83 14.14 -0.02
C HIS A 117 7.33 14.42 0.12
N ALA A 118 8.15 13.79 -0.74
CA ALA A 118 9.60 13.99 -0.74
C ALA A 118 9.99 15.44 -1.06
N GLU A 119 9.31 16.08 -2.02
CA GLU A 119 9.55 17.48 -2.34
C GLU A 119 9.32 18.40 -1.15
N LEU A 120 8.23 18.18 -0.41
CA LEU A 120 7.88 19.01 0.75
C LEU A 120 8.90 18.83 1.88
N ILE A 121 9.31 17.60 2.19
CA ILE A 121 10.34 17.34 3.21
C ILE A 121 11.64 18.02 2.82
N TRP A 122 12.08 17.83 1.57
CA TRP A 122 13.34 18.40 1.06
C TRP A 122 13.35 19.93 1.12
N LYS A 123 12.26 20.57 0.70
CA LYS A 123 12.16 22.04 0.70
C LYS A 123 11.99 22.63 2.09
N ARG A 124 11.29 21.94 2.99
CA ARG A 124 10.97 22.47 4.32
C ARG A 124 12.04 22.21 5.36
N TYR A 125 12.62 21.00 5.35
CA TYR A 125 13.57 20.56 6.38
C TYR A 125 15.01 20.45 5.89
N GLY A 126 15.26 20.74 4.61
CA GLY A 126 16.59 20.78 4.02
C GLY A 126 17.14 19.43 3.59
N LYS A 127 18.37 19.48 3.05
CA LYS A 127 18.99 18.32 2.39
C LYS A 127 19.20 17.12 3.32
N PHE A 128 19.59 17.35 4.57
CA PHE A 128 19.86 16.24 5.51
C PHE A 128 18.59 15.41 5.76
N TRP A 129 17.52 16.05 6.21
CA TRP A 129 16.26 15.36 6.50
C TRP A 129 15.57 14.84 5.24
N GLY A 130 15.70 15.56 4.12
CA GLY A 130 15.22 15.08 2.83
C GLY A 130 15.94 13.81 2.38
N SER A 131 17.29 13.76 2.50
CA SER A 131 18.07 12.56 2.17
C SER A 131 17.80 11.40 3.12
N PHE A 132 17.62 11.68 4.42
CA PHE A 132 17.24 10.66 5.40
C PHE A 132 15.90 10.02 5.04
N SER A 133 14.85 10.83 4.84
CA SER A 133 13.52 10.33 4.51
C SER A 133 13.47 9.61 3.15
N LEU A 134 14.24 10.09 2.16
CA LEU A 134 14.34 9.43 0.87
C LEU A 134 15.08 8.09 0.98
N GLY A 135 16.17 8.03 1.73
CA GLY A 135 16.94 6.80 1.98
C GLY A 135 16.11 5.75 2.69
N ASP A 136 15.38 6.14 3.73
CA ASP A 136 14.41 5.34 4.46
C ASP A 136 13.38 4.70 3.51
N LEU A 137 12.75 5.53 2.67
CA LEU A 137 11.78 5.09 1.68
C LEU A 137 12.38 4.14 0.64
N ILE A 138 13.56 4.47 0.07
CA ILE A 138 14.16 3.65 -0.99
C ILE A 138 14.51 2.26 -0.47
N ILE A 139 15.06 2.17 0.76
CA ILE A 139 15.37 0.88 1.40
C ILE A 139 14.08 0.09 1.63
N ALA A 140 13.06 0.72 2.22
CA ALA A 140 11.76 0.07 2.44
C ALA A 140 11.17 -0.43 1.12
N ASN A 141 11.08 0.41 0.09
CA ASN A 141 10.52 0.07 -1.20
C ASN A 141 11.28 -1.07 -1.89
N PHE A 142 12.62 -1.04 -1.84
CA PHE A 142 13.43 -2.10 -2.41
C PHE A 142 13.19 -3.45 -1.73
N LEU A 143 13.15 -3.47 -0.40
CA LEU A 143 12.86 -4.68 0.35
C LEU A 143 11.45 -5.19 0.09
N THR A 144 10.45 -4.30 0.05
CA THR A 144 9.08 -4.68 -0.28
C THR A 144 8.97 -5.23 -1.71
N LEU A 145 9.66 -4.65 -2.70
CA LEU A 145 9.70 -5.21 -4.05
C LEU A 145 10.19 -6.68 -4.08
N ILE A 146 11.10 -7.07 -3.18
CA ILE A 146 11.51 -8.48 -3.08
C ILE A 146 10.32 -9.35 -2.69
N THR A 147 9.51 -8.92 -1.72
CA THR A 147 8.33 -9.69 -1.28
C THR A 147 7.28 -9.81 -2.37
N GLU A 148 7.14 -8.79 -3.23
CA GLU A 148 6.25 -8.85 -4.38
C GLU A 148 6.67 -9.95 -5.37
N PHE A 149 7.97 -9.99 -5.70
CA PHE A 149 8.48 -11.04 -6.59
C PHE A 149 8.51 -12.42 -5.94
N ILE A 150 8.59 -12.55 -4.62
CA ILE A 150 8.35 -13.82 -3.93
C ILE A 150 6.93 -14.32 -4.26
N GLY A 151 5.92 -13.49 -4.05
CA GLY A 151 4.53 -13.87 -4.33
C GLY A 151 4.27 -14.17 -5.79
N ILE A 152 4.74 -13.32 -6.72
CA ILE A 152 4.61 -13.55 -8.16
C ILE A 152 5.23 -14.88 -8.57
N THR A 153 6.48 -15.15 -8.18
CA THR A 153 7.20 -16.34 -8.62
C THR A 153 6.65 -17.61 -8.00
N VAL A 154 6.21 -17.55 -6.74
CA VAL A 154 5.55 -18.68 -6.06
C VAL A 154 4.18 -18.93 -6.67
N GLY A 155 3.35 -17.88 -6.80
CA GLY A 155 2.02 -18.01 -7.39
C GLY A 155 2.04 -18.59 -8.81
N MET A 156 2.97 -18.12 -9.67
CA MET A 156 3.13 -18.65 -11.02
C MET A 156 3.67 -20.08 -11.06
N SER A 157 4.47 -20.49 -10.06
CA SER A 157 4.98 -21.87 -9.97
C SER A 157 3.89 -22.91 -9.75
N ILE A 158 2.74 -22.53 -9.16
CA ILE A 158 1.55 -23.37 -9.02
C ILE A 158 1.03 -23.84 -10.40
N PHE A 159 1.15 -22.97 -11.41
CA PHE A 159 0.77 -23.25 -12.79
C PHE A 159 1.90 -23.88 -13.62
N GLY A 160 2.97 -24.34 -12.98
CA GLY A 160 4.11 -24.97 -13.64
C GLY A 160 5.03 -24.01 -14.39
N ILE A 161 4.87 -22.69 -14.19
CA ILE A 161 5.71 -21.68 -14.86
C ILE A 161 6.99 -21.49 -14.05
N PRO A 162 8.19 -21.66 -14.67
CA PRO A 162 9.46 -21.48 -13.98
C PRO A 162 9.62 -20.08 -13.39
N ARG A 163 10.16 -19.98 -12.17
CA ARG A 163 10.34 -18.71 -11.44
C ARG A 163 11.09 -17.65 -12.25
N ILE A 164 12.12 -18.07 -13.01
CA ILE A 164 12.89 -17.13 -13.86
C ILE A 164 12.04 -16.52 -14.96
N ILE A 165 11.16 -17.29 -15.60
CA ILE A 165 10.26 -16.80 -16.64
C ILE A 165 9.26 -15.82 -16.06
N SER A 166 8.67 -16.15 -14.91
CA SER A 166 7.75 -15.29 -14.20
C SER A 166 8.40 -13.97 -13.78
N ALA A 167 9.59 -14.03 -13.19
CA ALA A 167 10.33 -12.84 -12.76
C ALA A 167 10.61 -11.89 -13.95
N ILE A 168 11.13 -12.40 -15.04
CA ILE A 168 11.43 -11.60 -16.25
C ILE A 168 10.14 -11.05 -16.85
N ALA A 169 9.11 -11.87 -17.03
CA ALA A 169 7.85 -11.44 -17.63
C ALA A 169 7.18 -10.31 -16.84
N PHE A 170 7.11 -10.44 -15.51
CA PHE A 170 6.47 -9.42 -14.67
C PHE A 170 7.32 -8.14 -14.54
N VAL A 171 8.65 -8.22 -14.50
CA VAL A 171 9.52 -7.03 -14.62
C VAL A 171 9.22 -6.27 -15.91
N LEU A 172 9.17 -6.97 -17.04
CA LEU A 172 8.90 -6.36 -18.35
C LEU A 172 7.49 -5.78 -18.43
N MET A 173 6.48 -6.45 -17.83
CA MET A 173 5.11 -5.93 -17.79
C MET A 173 5.00 -4.66 -16.95
N VAL A 174 5.62 -4.59 -15.78
CA VAL A 174 5.65 -3.37 -14.94
C VAL A 174 6.30 -2.23 -15.70
N ILE A 175 7.46 -2.48 -16.33
CA ILE A 175 8.18 -1.49 -17.15
C ILE A 175 7.29 -1.01 -18.28
N ALA A 176 6.63 -1.91 -19.01
CA ALA A 176 5.78 -1.57 -20.14
C ALA A 176 4.58 -0.71 -19.70
N ILE A 177 3.91 -1.09 -18.62
CA ILE A 177 2.77 -0.33 -18.05
C ILE A 177 3.20 1.09 -17.69
N GLN A 178 4.36 1.26 -17.06
CA GLN A 178 4.84 2.57 -16.62
C GLN A 178 5.36 3.44 -17.78
N LEU A 179 5.99 2.86 -18.80
CA LEU A 179 6.54 3.62 -19.91
C LEU A 179 5.51 4.05 -20.96
N PHE A 180 4.48 3.21 -21.18
CA PHE A 180 3.57 3.41 -22.33
C PHE A 180 2.20 3.96 -21.94
N LEU A 181 1.84 3.92 -20.66
CA LEU A 181 0.53 4.39 -20.22
C LEU A 181 0.62 5.77 -19.55
N ARG A 182 -0.36 6.64 -19.87
CA ARG A 182 -0.57 7.90 -19.17
C ARG A 182 -1.27 7.63 -17.84
N TYR A 183 -1.15 8.54 -16.88
CA TYR A 183 -1.67 8.41 -15.51
C TYR A 183 -3.11 7.86 -15.47
N TYR A 184 -4.04 8.45 -16.20
CA TYR A 184 -5.44 8.03 -16.18
C TYR A 184 -5.64 6.58 -16.67
N THR A 185 -5.01 6.19 -17.77
CA THR A 185 -5.09 4.81 -18.30
C THR A 185 -4.36 3.84 -17.38
N TRP A 186 -3.20 4.23 -16.88
CA TRP A 186 -2.40 3.50 -15.91
C TRP A 186 -3.22 3.22 -14.64
N GLU A 187 -3.87 4.25 -14.06
CA GLU A 187 -4.71 4.11 -12.87
C GLU A 187 -5.91 3.18 -13.12
N ARG A 188 -6.58 3.27 -14.28
CA ARG A 188 -7.72 2.41 -14.61
C ARG A 188 -7.33 0.95 -14.77
N ILE A 189 -6.23 0.67 -15.45
CA ILE A 189 -5.70 -0.69 -15.59
C ILE A 189 -5.28 -1.22 -14.22
N SER A 190 -4.60 -0.40 -13.42
CA SER A 190 -4.19 -0.77 -12.06
C SER A 190 -5.40 -1.07 -11.16
N LEU A 191 -6.47 -0.28 -11.21
CA LEU A 191 -7.71 -0.54 -10.48
C LEU A 191 -8.42 -1.81 -10.96
N PHE A 192 -8.38 -2.10 -12.27
CA PHE A 192 -8.94 -3.34 -12.81
C PHE A 192 -8.17 -4.56 -12.31
N ILE A 193 -6.83 -4.51 -12.31
CA ILE A 193 -5.99 -5.57 -11.76
C ILE A 193 -6.28 -5.71 -10.25
N ALA A 194 -6.26 -4.61 -9.50
CA ALA A 194 -6.51 -4.59 -8.06
C ALA A 194 -7.88 -5.18 -7.66
N ALA A 195 -8.88 -5.12 -8.53
CA ALA A 195 -10.18 -5.73 -8.25
C ALA A 195 -10.11 -7.26 -8.09
N PHE A 196 -9.12 -7.93 -8.69
CA PHE A 196 -8.89 -9.36 -8.51
C PHE A 196 -8.41 -9.72 -7.10
N ASN A 197 -7.93 -8.77 -6.32
CA ASN A 197 -7.57 -8.98 -4.91
C ASN A 197 -8.78 -9.49 -4.09
N LEU A 198 -10.00 -9.14 -4.51
CA LEU A 198 -11.23 -9.67 -3.91
C LEU A 198 -11.40 -11.19 -4.07
N ILE A 199 -10.58 -11.89 -4.88
CA ILE A 199 -10.64 -13.35 -5.07
C ILE A 199 -10.52 -14.14 -3.76
N PHE A 200 -9.81 -13.58 -2.76
CA PHE A 200 -9.66 -14.22 -1.46
C PHE A 200 -10.99 -14.33 -0.68
N VAL A 201 -11.96 -13.45 -0.94
CA VAL A 201 -13.26 -13.48 -0.25
C VAL A 201 -14.12 -14.67 -0.71
N PRO A 202 -14.37 -14.90 -2.01
CA PRO A 202 -15.11 -16.08 -2.45
C PRO A 202 -14.41 -17.40 -2.14
N LEU A 203 -13.09 -17.42 -1.96
CA LEU A 203 -12.38 -18.61 -1.52
C LEU A 203 -12.90 -19.16 -0.18
N LEU A 204 -13.43 -18.30 0.70
CA LEU A 204 -14.05 -18.74 1.95
C LEU A 204 -15.21 -19.74 1.74
N PHE A 205 -15.91 -19.70 0.60
CA PHE A 205 -17.02 -20.62 0.31
C PHE A 205 -16.56 -22.07 0.07
N PHE A 206 -15.26 -22.28 -0.21
CA PHE A 206 -14.70 -23.62 -0.44
C PHE A 206 -14.20 -24.28 0.85
N LEU A 207 -14.32 -23.60 1.99
CA LEU A 207 -13.70 -24.00 3.25
C LEU A 207 -14.72 -24.22 4.36
N PRO A 208 -14.40 -25.04 5.37
CA PRO A 208 -15.09 -24.99 6.63
C PRO A 208 -14.82 -23.62 7.28
N HIS A 209 -15.83 -22.75 7.24
CA HIS A 209 -15.72 -21.43 7.87
C HIS A 209 -15.90 -21.53 9.38
N PRO A 210 -15.28 -20.64 10.17
CA PRO A 210 -15.57 -20.58 11.59
C PRO A 210 -17.04 -20.22 11.78
N SER A 211 -17.68 -20.79 12.81
CA SER A 211 -19.02 -20.38 13.19
C SER A 211 -19.05 -18.90 13.56
N LEU A 212 -20.19 -18.24 13.40
CA LEU A 212 -20.34 -16.85 13.84
C LEU A 212 -20.00 -16.72 15.34
N GLY A 213 -20.30 -17.75 16.15
CA GLY A 213 -19.93 -17.78 17.57
C GLY A 213 -18.41 -17.72 17.78
N GLN A 214 -17.62 -18.47 16.99
CA GLN A 214 -16.15 -18.43 17.08
C GLN A 214 -15.57 -17.07 16.68
N VAL A 215 -16.15 -16.43 15.66
CA VAL A 215 -15.74 -15.09 15.25
C VAL A 215 -16.09 -14.07 16.34
N LEU A 216 -17.30 -14.13 16.90
CA LEU A 216 -17.70 -13.24 17.99
C LEU A 216 -16.85 -13.46 19.26
N ASP A 217 -16.51 -14.70 19.58
CA ASP A 217 -15.60 -15.04 20.69
C ASP A 217 -14.22 -14.40 20.52
N SER A 218 -13.71 -14.32 19.29
CA SER A 218 -12.43 -13.65 19.01
C SER A 218 -12.45 -12.17 19.41
N PHE A 219 -13.59 -11.46 19.25
CA PHE A 219 -13.75 -10.07 19.69
C PHE A 219 -13.92 -9.93 21.21
N ALA A 220 -14.49 -10.93 21.87
CA ALA A 220 -14.69 -10.91 23.31
C ALA A 220 -13.39 -11.24 24.06
N THR A 221 -12.61 -12.17 23.53
CA THR A 221 -11.48 -12.76 24.27
C THR A 221 -10.10 -12.24 23.84
N TRP A 222 -9.97 -11.76 22.61
CA TRP A 222 -8.66 -11.37 22.01
C TRP A 222 -7.60 -12.45 22.23
N LYS A 223 -8.00 -13.71 22.10
CA LYS A 223 -7.18 -14.85 22.46
C LYS A 223 -5.92 -14.96 21.61
N ILE A 224 -4.76 -14.91 22.25
CA ILE A 224 -3.46 -15.17 21.63
C ILE A 224 -3.14 -16.64 21.84
N ASN A 225 -3.23 -17.45 20.78
CA ASN A 225 -2.84 -18.85 20.84
C ASN A 225 -1.32 -18.95 21.06
N GLY A 226 -0.90 -19.69 22.09
CA GLY A 226 0.51 -19.75 22.49
C GLY A 226 0.98 -18.59 23.40
N GLY A 227 0.10 -17.65 23.73
CA GLY A 227 0.42 -16.51 24.60
C GLY A 227 1.29 -15.45 23.94
N VAL A 228 1.69 -14.44 24.73
CA VAL A 228 2.61 -13.38 24.27
C VAL A 228 4.04 -13.95 24.23
N SER A 229 4.65 -13.95 23.08
CA SER A 229 6.00 -14.47 22.83
C SER A 229 6.75 -13.57 21.86
N SER A 230 8.06 -13.74 21.70
CA SER A 230 8.85 -13.02 20.69
C SER A 230 8.30 -13.26 19.28
N LEU A 231 7.82 -14.49 19.00
CA LEU A 231 7.18 -14.81 17.71
C LEU A 231 5.86 -14.04 17.55
N PHE A 232 5.05 -13.92 18.61
CA PHE A 232 3.82 -13.12 18.55
C PHE A 232 4.12 -11.65 18.25
N ILE A 233 5.09 -11.05 18.96
CA ILE A 233 5.46 -9.63 18.69
C ILE A 233 6.02 -9.46 17.28
N TYR A 234 6.81 -10.42 16.79
CA TYR A 234 7.36 -10.41 15.43
C TYR A 234 6.25 -10.43 14.37
N VAL A 235 5.29 -11.35 14.49
CA VAL A 235 4.16 -11.46 13.56
C VAL A 235 3.21 -10.26 13.70
N LEU A 236 3.00 -9.74 14.91
CA LEU A 236 2.22 -8.51 15.13
C LEU A 236 2.85 -7.32 14.42
N LEU A 237 4.17 -7.14 14.54
CA LEU A 237 4.90 -6.10 13.81
C LEU A 237 4.81 -6.30 12.29
N ALA A 238 4.94 -7.52 11.82
CA ALA A 238 4.79 -7.81 10.39
C ALA A 238 3.40 -7.41 9.89
N ASN A 239 2.33 -7.70 10.64
CA ASN A 239 0.96 -7.26 10.30
C ASN A 239 0.81 -5.73 10.36
N LEU A 240 1.46 -5.05 11.31
CA LEU A 240 1.49 -3.58 11.33
C LEU A 240 2.19 -3.00 10.09
N GLY A 241 3.36 -3.54 9.75
CA GLY A 241 4.18 -3.05 8.65
C GLY A 241 3.60 -3.28 7.27
N THR A 242 2.83 -4.36 7.11
CA THR A 242 2.11 -4.61 5.86
C THR A 242 0.81 -3.78 5.76
N THR A 243 0.21 -3.33 6.86
CA THR A 243 -1.04 -2.55 6.84
C THR A 243 -0.78 -1.04 6.73
N ILE A 244 0.35 -0.55 7.19
CA ILE A 244 0.78 0.86 7.10
C ILE A 244 2.27 0.90 6.77
N ALA A 245 2.60 0.97 5.49
CA ALA A 245 3.98 1.01 5.00
C ALA A 245 4.40 2.42 4.54
N PRO A 246 5.68 2.80 4.67
CA PRO A 246 6.16 4.12 4.23
C PRO A 246 5.82 4.45 2.78
N TRP A 247 5.95 3.49 1.85
CA TRP A 247 5.72 3.69 0.42
C TRP A 247 4.31 4.22 0.10
N MET A 248 3.31 3.81 0.88
CA MET A 248 1.91 4.20 0.70
C MET A 248 1.72 5.71 0.85
N LEU A 249 2.40 6.34 1.81
CA LEU A 249 2.31 7.78 2.05
C LEU A 249 2.81 8.58 0.85
N PHE A 250 3.96 8.21 0.32
CA PHE A 250 4.57 8.86 -0.84
C PHE A 250 3.75 8.60 -2.10
N PHE A 251 3.34 7.35 -2.31
CA PHE A 251 2.52 6.96 -3.44
C PHE A 251 1.21 7.74 -3.51
N GLN A 252 0.41 7.70 -2.44
CA GLN A 252 -0.92 8.32 -2.46
C GLN A 252 -0.83 9.83 -2.63
N GLN A 253 0.11 10.49 -1.94
CA GLN A 253 0.26 11.93 -2.08
C GLN A 253 0.67 12.32 -3.50
N SER A 254 1.65 11.65 -4.10
CA SER A 254 2.10 11.94 -5.46
C SER A 254 1.05 11.57 -6.51
N SER A 255 0.30 10.49 -6.29
CA SER A 255 -0.84 10.08 -7.10
C SER A 255 -1.96 11.13 -7.09
N VAL A 256 -2.32 11.67 -5.91
CA VAL A 256 -3.27 12.79 -5.75
C VAL A 256 -2.81 14.03 -6.53
N VAL A 257 -1.51 14.33 -6.50
CA VAL A 257 -0.92 15.46 -7.23
C VAL A 257 -0.94 15.21 -8.74
N ASP A 258 -0.56 14.04 -9.21
CA ASP A 258 -0.52 13.71 -10.64
C ASP A 258 -1.93 13.62 -11.25
N LYS A 259 -2.91 13.16 -10.49
CA LYS A 259 -4.34 13.21 -10.86
C LYS A 259 -4.91 14.63 -10.89
N GLY A 260 -4.21 15.59 -10.32
CA GLY A 260 -4.65 17.00 -10.27
C GLY A 260 -5.78 17.24 -9.29
N LEU A 261 -5.92 16.45 -8.21
CA LEU A 261 -6.93 16.69 -7.17
C LEU A 261 -6.64 17.98 -6.40
N THR A 262 -7.69 18.63 -5.94
CA THR A 262 -7.65 19.94 -5.28
C THR A 262 -8.39 19.90 -3.95
N LYS A 263 -8.35 21.03 -3.22
CA LYS A 263 -9.08 21.18 -1.93
C LYS A 263 -10.57 20.81 -2.04
N ASP A 264 -11.18 21.05 -3.20
CA ASP A 264 -12.60 20.75 -3.43
C ASP A 264 -12.86 19.24 -3.58
N ASP A 265 -11.83 18.46 -3.83
CA ASP A 265 -11.89 17.03 -4.06
C ASP A 265 -11.55 16.20 -2.80
N ILE A 266 -11.13 16.86 -1.69
CA ILE A 266 -10.70 16.17 -0.47
C ILE A 266 -11.78 15.18 0.02
N LYS A 267 -13.05 15.56 0.02
CA LYS A 267 -14.14 14.67 0.45
C LYS A 267 -14.27 13.41 -0.42
N PHE A 268 -13.98 13.52 -1.71
CA PHE A 268 -13.96 12.34 -2.60
C PHE A 268 -12.73 11.47 -2.32
N GLY A 269 -11.55 12.08 -2.15
CA GLY A 269 -10.35 11.35 -1.76
C GLY A 269 -10.48 10.63 -0.41
N GLN A 270 -11.17 11.26 0.57
CA GLN A 270 -11.49 10.63 1.85
C GLN A 270 -12.39 9.40 1.69
N ARG A 271 -13.44 9.49 0.86
CA ARG A 271 -14.33 8.35 0.57
C ARG A 271 -13.62 7.25 -0.20
N ASP A 272 -12.81 7.63 -1.17
CA ASP A 272 -11.95 6.76 -1.95
C ASP A 272 -11.02 5.93 -1.02
N THR A 273 -10.31 6.61 -0.13
CA THR A 273 -9.45 5.96 0.88
C THR A 273 -10.23 5.07 1.84
N LEU A 274 -11.42 5.49 2.29
CA LEU A 274 -12.26 4.69 3.20
C LEU A 274 -12.73 3.39 2.53
N ILE A 275 -13.16 3.47 1.26
CA ILE A 275 -13.56 2.29 0.49
C ILE A 275 -12.37 1.34 0.36
N GLY A 276 -11.21 1.85 -0.05
CA GLY A 276 -10.00 1.06 -0.18
C GLY A 276 -9.59 0.40 1.14
N SER A 277 -9.55 1.14 2.26
CA SER A 277 -9.22 0.60 3.59
C SER A 277 -10.19 -0.51 4.03
N THR A 278 -11.47 -0.35 3.70
CA THR A 278 -12.49 -1.37 4.03
C THR A 278 -12.25 -2.64 3.24
N VAL A 279 -11.99 -2.54 1.93
CA VAL A 279 -11.69 -3.70 1.07
C VAL A 279 -10.41 -4.39 1.54
N MET A 280 -9.35 -3.62 1.81
CA MET A 280 -8.08 -4.14 2.32
C MET A 280 -8.29 -5.00 3.57
N VAL A 281 -8.99 -4.49 4.59
CA VAL A 281 -9.22 -5.23 5.83
C VAL A 281 -10.08 -6.48 5.62
N ILE A 282 -11.10 -6.42 4.77
CA ILE A 282 -11.94 -7.57 4.44
C ILE A 282 -11.09 -8.69 3.82
N VAL A 283 -10.22 -8.36 2.87
CA VAL A 283 -9.33 -9.32 2.22
C VAL A 283 -8.31 -9.88 3.21
N ALA A 284 -7.66 -9.05 4.03
CA ALA A 284 -6.73 -9.49 5.05
C ALA A 284 -7.37 -10.49 6.02
N ILE A 285 -8.57 -10.18 6.52
CA ILE A 285 -9.36 -11.09 7.39
C ILE A 285 -9.70 -12.39 6.65
N ALA A 286 -10.10 -12.30 5.37
CA ALA A 286 -10.40 -13.50 4.58
C ALA A 286 -9.18 -14.43 4.51
N ILE A 287 -7.98 -13.90 4.23
CA ILE A 287 -6.76 -14.70 4.16
C ILE A 287 -6.39 -15.32 5.52
N ILE A 288 -6.52 -14.56 6.61
CA ILE A 288 -6.29 -15.07 7.98
C ILE A 288 -7.26 -16.22 8.28
N ILE A 289 -8.55 -16.10 7.92
CA ILE A 289 -9.54 -17.17 8.10
C ILE A 289 -9.19 -18.38 7.23
N LEU A 290 -8.83 -18.18 5.95
CA LEU A 290 -8.47 -19.24 5.03
C LEU A 290 -7.38 -20.15 5.62
N THR A 291 -6.29 -19.57 6.10
CA THR A 291 -5.15 -20.33 6.64
C THR A 291 -5.34 -20.72 8.11
N GLY A 292 -6.01 -19.86 8.88
CA GLY A 292 -6.32 -20.12 10.29
C GLY A 292 -7.31 -21.28 10.52
N THR A 293 -8.12 -21.63 9.51
CA THR A 293 -9.01 -22.80 9.58
C THR A 293 -8.43 -24.06 8.93
N THR A 294 -7.44 -23.90 8.04
CA THR A 294 -6.91 -25.02 7.26
C THR A 294 -5.49 -25.43 7.66
N VAL A 295 -4.63 -24.49 8.04
CA VAL A 295 -3.20 -24.72 8.28
C VAL A 295 -2.84 -24.57 9.76
N PHE A 296 -3.67 -23.87 10.55
CA PHE A 296 -3.40 -23.63 11.98
C PHE A 296 -3.06 -24.91 12.75
N GLY A 297 -2.02 -24.83 13.57
CA GLY A 297 -1.52 -25.93 14.39
C GLY A 297 -0.54 -26.87 13.68
N LEU A 298 -0.33 -26.72 12.36
CA LEU A 298 0.64 -27.49 11.59
C LEU A 298 2.01 -26.78 11.46
N ASP A 299 2.06 -25.49 11.81
CA ASP A 299 3.27 -24.66 11.84
C ASP A 299 3.42 -23.91 13.16
N PRO A 300 3.64 -24.60 14.28
CA PRO A 300 3.81 -23.92 15.57
C PRO A 300 5.10 -23.09 15.66
N SER A 301 6.05 -23.33 14.78
CA SER A 301 7.34 -22.62 14.74
C SER A 301 7.33 -21.36 13.89
N GLY A 302 6.31 -21.16 13.03
CA GLY A 302 6.23 -20.04 12.10
C GLY A 302 7.32 -20.06 11.02
N THR A 303 7.85 -21.25 10.71
CA THR A 303 8.96 -21.42 9.75
C THR A 303 8.50 -21.81 8.35
N LEU A 304 7.21 -22.18 8.18
CA LEU A 304 6.69 -22.57 6.88
C LEU A 304 6.70 -21.37 5.91
N GLY A 305 7.32 -21.58 4.76
CA GLY A 305 7.20 -20.69 3.63
C GLY A 305 5.82 -20.79 3.00
N ILE A 306 5.47 -19.79 2.19
CA ILE A 306 4.17 -19.77 1.50
C ILE A 306 3.98 -20.99 0.59
N ASP A 307 5.04 -21.52 -0.03
CA ASP A 307 4.99 -22.76 -0.83
C ASP A 307 4.42 -23.92 0.00
N ASN A 308 4.89 -24.10 1.24
CA ASN A 308 4.44 -25.18 2.12
C ASN A 308 3.00 -24.95 2.61
N ILE A 309 2.66 -23.70 2.96
CA ILE A 309 1.29 -23.34 3.35
C ILE A 309 0.32 -23.69 2.23
N LEU A 310 0.65 -23.35 0.98
CA LEU A 310 -0.19 -23.66 -0.18
C LEU A 310 -0.31 -25.16 -0.47
N GLN A 311 0.76 -25.94 -0.25
CA GLN A 311 0.68 -27.39 -0.38
C GLN A 311 -0.25 -28.02 0.67
N ILE A 312 -0.14 -27.59 1.94
CA ILE A 312 -1.03 -28.03 3.01
C ILE A 312 -2.47 -27.61 2.72
N PHE A 313 -2.66 -26.37 2.25
CA PHE A 313 -3.95 -25.83 1.84
C PHE A 313 -4.57 -26.70 0.74
N ALA A 314 -3.82 -27.01 -0.33
CA ALA A 314 -4.27 -27.86 -1.42
C ALA A 314 -4.65 -29.27 -0.97
N ALA A 315 -3.89 -29.87 -0.06
CA ALA A 315 -4.18 -31.19 0.49
C ALA A 315 -5.49 -31.25 1.28
N ARG A 316 -5.95 -30.12 1.82
CA ARG A 316 -7.19 -30.04 2.61
C ARG A 316 -8.42 -29.59 1.85
N VAL A 317 -8.25 -28.69 0.88
CA VAL A 317 -9.37 -28.05 0.17
C VAL A 317 -9.38 -28.27 -1.34
N GLY A 318 -8.34 -28.93 -1.86
CA GLY A 318 -8.20 -29.25 -3.27
C GLY A 318 -7.33 -28.27 -4.05
N THR A 319 -7.01 -28.63 -5.30
CA THR A 319 -6.09 -27.88 -6.17
C THR A 319 -6.71 -26.59 -6.69
N PHE A 320 -8.00 -26.58 -7.02
CA PHE A 320 -8.69 -25.41 -7.57
C PHE A 320 -8.68 -24.19 -6.61
N PRO A 321 -9.04 -24.32 -5.32
CA PRO A 321 -8.88 -23.20 -4.38
C PRO A 321 -7.42 -22.75 -4.21
N MET A 322 -6.45 -23.66 -4.26
CA MET A 322 -5.02 -23.33 -4.25
C MET A 322 -4.63 -22.50 -5.49
N GLU A 323 -5.11 -22.88 -6.67
CA GLU A 323 -4.87 -22.15 -7.92
C GLU A 323 -5.44 -20.73 -7.84
N LEU A 324 -6.66 -20.57 -7.31
CA LEU A 324 -7.27 -19.26 -7.09
C LEU A 324 -6.49 -18.42 -6.09
N PHE A 325 -5.98 -19.03 -5.01
CA PHE A 325 -5.10 -18.34 -4.06
C PHE A 325 -3.80 -17.90 -4.75
N GLY A 326 -3.21 -18.77 -5.56
CA GLY A 326 -2.03 -18.46 -6.37
C GLY A 326 -2.24 -17.29 -7.33
N LEU A 327 -3.39 -17.23 -8.02
CA LEU A 327 -3.75 -16.08 -8.86
C LEU A 327 -3.87 -14.79 -8.07
N GLY A 328 -4.51 -14.84 -6.89
CA GLY A 328 -4.58 -13.68 -6.00
C GLY A 328 -3.20 -13.22 -5.53
N LEU A 329 -2.31 -14.17 -5.23
CA LEU A 329 -0.93 -13.84 -4.84
C LEU A 329 -0.13 -13.19 -5.97
N VAL A 330 -0.29 -13.67 -7.22
CA VAL A 330 0.34 -13.07 -8.41
C VAL A 330 -0.21 -11.66 -8.65
N GLU A 331 -1.52 -11.49 -8.58
CA GLU A 331 -2.17 -10.20 -8.74
C GLU A 331 -1.67 -9.20 -7.70
N ALA A 332 -1.69 -9.60 -6.42
CA ALA A 332 -1.25 -8.77 -5.31
C ALA A 332 0.19 -8.28 -5.49
N GLY A 333 1.11 -9.17 -5.84
CA GLY A 333 2.50 -8.79 -6.13
C GLY A 333 2.64 -7.91 -7.36
N PHE A 334 1.85 -8.14 -8.38
CA PHE A 334 1.93 -7.36 -9.61
C PHE A 334 1.44 -5.91 -9.43
N ILE A 335 0.28 -5.72 -8.78
CA ILE A 335 -0.24 -4.37 -8.55
C ILE A 335 0.65 -3.58 -7.57
N ALA A 336 1.18 -4.24 -6.54
CA ALA A 336 2.10 -3.62 -5.61
C ALA A 336 3.45 -3.26 -6.27
N ALA A 337 4.00 -4.13 -7.12
CA ALA A 337 5.21 -3.81 -7.88
C ALA A 337 5.03 -2.57 -8.77
N ILE A 338 3.86 -2.39 -9.39
CA ILE A 338 3.51 -1.18 -10.15
C ILE A 338 3.47 0.04 -9.21
N ALA A 339 2.80 -0.05 -8.07
CA ALA A 339 2.61 1.05 -7.14
C ALA A 339 3.92 1.47 -6.44
N ILE A 340 4.71 0.51 -5.93
CA ILE A 340 5.96 0.75 -5.20
C ILE A 340 7.03 1.33 -6.14
N SER A 341 7.13 0.83 -7.38
CA SER A 341 8.05 1.39 -8.35
C SER A 341 7.65 2.80 -8.79
N ALA A 342 6.36 3.11 -8.91
CA ALA A 342 5.88 4.48 -9.14
C ALA A 342 6.18 5.39 -7.93
N SER A 343 5.96 4.92 -6.69
CA SER A 343 6.31 5.64 -5.45
C SER A 343 7.79 6.02 -5.43
N THR A 344 8.68 5.07 -5.75
CA THR A 344 10.13 5.30 -5.85
C THR A 344 10.46 6.34 -6.91
N SER A 345 9.85 6.24 -8.10
CA SER A 345 10.07 7.17 -9.22
C SER A 345 9.66 8.59 -8.86
N TRP A 346 8.48 8.78 -8.26
CA TRP A 346 8.02 10.10 -7.80
C TRP A 346 8.93 10.66 -6.73
N ALA A 347 9.21 9.91 -5.66
CA ALA A 347 9.99 10.38 -4.53
C ALA A 347 11.41 10.82 -4.92
N MET A 348 12.10 10.04 -5.74
CA MET A 348 13.42 10.41 -6.24
C MET A 348 13.38 11.67 -7.11
N SER A 349 12.44 11.74 -8.06
CA SER A 349 12.31 12.88 -8.94
C SER A 349 11.91 14.16 -8.18
N GLU A 350 11.07 14.02 -7.16
CA GLU A 350 10.68 15.12 -6.27
C GLU A 350 11.86 15.66 -5.47
N ALA A 351 12.70 14.78 -4.93
CA ALA A 351 13.87 15.16 -4.15
C ALA A 351 14.97 15.82 -5.00
N PHE A 352 15.23 15.27 -6.18
CA PHE A 352 16.30 15.75 -7.07
C PHE A 352 15.85 16.83 -8.06
N GLY A 353 14.55 17.18 -8.07
CA GLY A 353 14.02 18.21 -8.97
C GLY A 353 13.96 17.78 -10.44
N TRP A 354 13.90 16.46 -10.71
CA TRP A 354 13.74 15.94 -12.06
C TRP A 354 12.30 16.12 -12.56
N LYS A 355 12.10 15.95 -13.88
CA LYS A 355 10.75 15.87 -14.46
C LYS A 355 10.01 14.73 -13.78
N LYS A 356 8.81 14.98 -13.27
CA LYS A 356 8.09 14.07 -12.38
C LYS A 356 6.63 13.98 -12.77
N SER A 357 6.26 13.05 -13.61
CA SER A 357 4.87 12.67 -13.87
C SER A 357 4.82 11.40 -14.70
N ILE A 358 3.90 10.50 -14.40
CA ILE A 358 3.59 9.34 -15.25
C ILE A 358 3.00 9.80 -16.61
N ASN A 359 2.49 11.02 -16.70
CA ASN A 359 1.96 11.58 -17.94
C ASN A 359 3.05 11.94 -18.96
N LEU A 360 4.33 11.94 -18.59
CA LEU A 360 5.42 12.27 -19.52
C LEU A 360 5.81 11.07 -20.39
N PRO A 361 6.08 11.28 -21.70
CA PRO A 361 6.61 10.22 -22.55
C PRO A 361 7.90 9.64 -21.97
N GLY A 362 8.06 8.31 -22.02
CA GLY A 362 9.21 7.61 -21.44
C GLY A 362 10.58 8.12 -21.90
N ARG A 363 10.69 8.60 -23.15
CA ARG A 363 11.92 9.21 -23.66
C ARG A 363 12.32 10.54 -23.00
N GLU A 364 11.33 11.31 -22.53
CA GLU A 364 11.58 12.59 -21.86
C GLU A 364 11.78 12.45 -20.36
N SER A 365 11.45 11.29 -19.78
CA SER A 365 11.41 11.05 -18.35
C SER A 365 12.18 9.79 -17.94
N ILE A 366 13.17 9.34 -18.72
CA ILE A 366 13.94 8.13 -18.40
C ILE A 366 14.56 8.19 -16.99
N MET A 367 15.04 9.35 -16.55
CA MET A 367 15.60 9.54 -15.21
C MET A 367 14.52 9.39 -14.11
N PHE A 368 13.25 9.61 -14.45
CA PHE A 368 12.13 9.35 -13.55
C PHE A 368 11.98 7.83 -13.28
N TYR A 369 12.14 6.99 -14.30
CA TYR A 369 11.88 5.57 -14.19
C TYR A 369 13.13 4.72 -13.87
N LEU A 370 14.32 5.15 -14.29
CA LEU A 370 15.54 4.34 -14.21
C LEU A 370 15.85 3.77 -12.82
N PRO A 371 15.76 4.55 -11.72
CA PRO A 371 16.05 4.02 -10.39
C PRO A 371 15.07 2.91 -9.96
N SER A 372 13.78 3.10 -10.24
CA SER A 372 12.76 2.11 -9.89
C SER A 372 12.87 0.84 -10.73
N PHE A 373 13.22 0.95 -12.01
CA PHE A 373 13.44 -0.22 -12.87
C PHE A 373 14.68 -1.01 -12.46
N ALA A 374 15.75 -0.33 -12.04
CA ALA A 374 16.91 -0.99 -11.48
C ALA A 374 16.58 -1.75 -10.20
N ALA A 375 15.85 -1.09 -9.27
CA ALA A 375 15.40 -1.72 -8.03
C ALA A 375 14.50 -2.94 -8.30
N LEU A 376 13.57 -2.82 -9.25
CA LEU A 376 12.67 -3.90 -9.67
C LEU A 376 13.44 -5.12 -10.20
N ALA A 377 14.40 -4.91 -11.11
CA ALA A 377 15.20 -5.99 -11.68
C ALA A 377 16.07 -6.70 -10.64
N VAL A 378 16.69 -5.93 -9.72
CA VAL A 378 17.51 -6.50 -8.64
C VAL A 378 16.63 -7.26 -7.64
N ALA A 379 15.48 -6.71 -7.24
CA ALA A 379 14.53 -7.37 -6.33
C ALA A 379 14.03 -8.71 -6.91
N ALA A 380 13.65 -8.71 -8.18
CA ALA A 380 13.26 -9.94 -8.89
C ALA A 380 14.39 -10.99 -8.91
N SER A 381 15.63 -10.56 -9.12
CA SER A 381 16.80 -11.47 -9.15
C SER A 381 17.06 -12.15 -7.81
N ILE A 382 16.80 -11.48 -6.68
CA ILE A 382 16.97 -12.01 -5.34
C ILE A 382 16.04 -13.21 -5.09
N THR A 383 14.84 -13.20 -5.63
CA THR A 383 13.88 -14.32 -5.47
C THR A 383 14.29 -15.59 -6.21
N LEU A 384 15.27 -15.49 -7.11
CA LEU A 384 15.79 -16.61 -7.87
C LEU A 384 16.96 -17.31 -7.17
N ILE A 385 17.43 -16.82 -6.02
CA ILE A 385 18.50 -17.43 -5.25
C ILE A 385 18.01 -18.79 -4.72
N PRO A 386 18.72 -19.89 -5.05
CA PRO A 386 18.33 -21.23 -4.59
C PRO A 386 18.33 -21.32 -3.07
N ASN A 387 17.30 -22.00 -2.51
CA ASN A 387 17.16 -22.25 -1.07
C ASN A 387 17.10 -21.00 -0.17
N ALA A 388 16.79 -19.83 -0.74
CA ALA A 388 16.55 -18.64 0.07
C ALA A 388 15.36 -18.87 1.02
N PRO A 389 15.46 -18.45 2.30
CA PRO A 389 14.37 -18.62 3.28
C PRO A 389 13.26 -17.57 3.03
N LEU A 390 12.52 -17.71 1.92
CA LEU A 390 11.61 -16.69 1.42
C LEU A 390 10.50 -16.31 2.41
N GLY A 391 9.99 -17.28 3.20
CA GLY A 391 8.97 -17.02 4.22
C GLY A 391 9.49 -16.14 5.36
N TYR A 392 10.70 -16.43 5.87
CA TYR A 392 11.36 -15.60 6.88
C TYR A 392 11.73 -14.22 6.35
N LEU A 393 12.22 -14.16 5.10
CA LEU A 393 12.55 -12.90 4.44
C LEU A 393 11.32 -12.01 4.33
N ASN A 394 10.17 -12.59 3.96
CA ASN A 394 8.91 -11.87 3.86
C ASN A 394 8.53 -11.17 5.18
N LEU A 395 8.41 -11.94 6.27
CA LEU A 395 8.06 -11.36 7.58
C LEU A 395 9.08 -10.32 8.05
N THR A 396 10.39 -10.57 7.82
CA THR A 396 11.44 -9.62 8.21
C THR A 396 11.32 -8.29 7.48
N VAL A 397 10.99 -8.32 6.19
CA VAL A 397 10.77 -7.09 5.40
C VAL A 397 9.60 -6.28 5.96
N GLN A 398 8.50 -6.92 6.32
CA GLN A 398 7.35 -6.23 6.91
C GLN A 398 7.68 -5.63 8.29
N VAL A 399 8.46 -6.32 9.10
CA VAL A 399 8.97 -5.78 10.38
C VAL A 399 9.85 -4.56 10.14
N ILE A 400 10.75 -4.59 9.15
CA ILE A 400 11.58 -3.44 8.78
C ILE A 400 10.72 -2.26 8.32
N ALA A 401 9.66 -2.51 7.54
CA ALA A 401 8.71 -1.46 7.16
C ALA A 401 8.07 -0.80 8.38
N THR A 402 7.73 -1.58 9.43
CA THR A 402 7.20 -1.04 10.70
C THR A 402 8.23 -0.19 11.44
N ILE A 403 9.52 -0.53 11.36
CA ILE A 403 10.61 0.25 11.99
C ILE A 403 10.75 1.62 11.30
N PHE A 404 10.57 1.70 10.00
CA PHE A 404 10.70 2.93 9.21
C PHE A 404 9.45 3.83 9.28
N MET A 405 8.27 3.27 9.53
CA MET A 405 7.01 4.01 9.52
C MET A 405 6.93 5.20 10.48
N PRO A 406 7.45 5.17 11.72
CA PRO A 406 7.43 6.33 12.64
C PRO A 406 8.08 7.58 12.05
N ALA A 407 9.20 7.44 11.33
CA ALA A 407 9.90 8.57 10.70
C ALA A 407 9.06 9.19 9.57
N ALA A 408 8.51 8.36 8.67
CA ALA A 408 7.64 8.81 7.59
C ALA A 408 6.40 9.53 8.12
N MET A 409 5.73 8.96 9.14
CA MET A 409 4.56 9.57 9.78
C MET A 409 4.90 10.88 10.50
N LEU A 410 6.07 10.97 11.15
CA LEU A 410 6.50 12.19 11.83
C LEU A 410 6.60 13.34 10.84
N PHE A 411 7.26 13.16 9.71
CA PHE A 411 7.33 14.19 8.67
C PHE A 411 5.95 14.56 8.14
N LEU A 412 5.06 13.60 7.94
CA LEU A 412 3.68 13.85 7.52
C LEU A 412 2.94 14.75 8.52
N LEU A 413 3.01 14.43 9.81
CA LEU A 413 2.38 15.24 10.86
C LEU A 413 2.98 16.64 10.98
N LEU A 414 4.30 16.76 10.88
CA LEU A 414 4.98 18.06 10.92
C LEU A 414 4.57 18.96 9.75
N LEU A 415 4.48 18.40 8.53
CA LEU A 415 4.01 19.13 7.34
C LEU A 415 2.55 19.57 7.46
N LEU A 416 1.67 18.71 7.99
CA LEU A 416 0.26 19.00 8.21
C LEU A 416 0.01 20.05 9.31
N ASN A 417 0.96 20.24 10.22
CA ASN A 417 0.89 21.28 11.26
C ASN A 417 1.50 22.61 10.83
N ASP A 418 2.17 22.66 9.68
CA ASP A 418 2.79 23.89 9.19
C ASP A 418 1.74 24.81 8.56
N LYS A 419 1.46 25.94 9.21
CA LYS A 419 0.52 26.96 8.72
C LYS A 419 0.95 27.58 7.39
N GLY A 420 2.27 27.66 7.14
CA GLY A 420 2.80 28.19 5.88
C GLY A 420 2.52 27.25 4.69
N ILE A 421 2.37 25.96 4.94
CA ILE A 421 2.09 24.91 3.96
C ILE A 421 0.58 24.70 3.81
N MET A 422 -0.13 24.51 4.94
CA MET A 422 -1.53 24.07 4.97
C MET A 422 -2.55 25.24 5.09
N GLY A 423 -2.11 26.43 5.48
CA GLY A 423 -2.99 27.57 5.72
C GLY A 423 -4.05 27.25 6.77
N SER A 424 -5.33 27.36 6.41
CA SER A 424 -6.47 27.02 7.28
C SER A 424 -6.74 25.51 7.41
N MET A 425 -6.07 24.67 6.62
CA MET A 425 -6.25 23.21 6.58
C MET A 425 -5.28 22.43 7.46
N VAL A 426 -4.61 23.12 8.41
CA VAL A 426 -3.74 22.48 9.42
C VAL A 426 -4.50 21.45 10.25
N ASN A 427 -3.79 20.50 10.80
CA ASN A 427 -4.35 19.48 11.69
C ASN A 427 -5.08 20.10 12.88
N LYS A 428 -6.23 19.52 13.21
CA LYS A 428 -6.92 19.80 14.47
C LYS A 428 -6.22 19.07 15.61
N LYS A 429 -6.44 19.51 16.85
CA LYS A 429 -5.81 18.91 18.05
C LYS A 429 -6.04 17.40 18.15
N TRP A 430 -7.26 16.92 17.90
CA TRP A 430 -7.59 15.50 17.96
C TRP A 430 -6.83 14.67 16.89
N GLN A 431 -6.60 15.25 15.68
CA GLN A 431 -5.82 14.58 14.62
C GLN A 431 -4.37 14.42 15.04
N ASN A 432 -3.80 15.42 15.70
CA ASN A 432 -2.46 15.31 16.25
C ASN A 432 -2.37 14.28 17.36
N VAL A 433 -3.35 14.24 18.28
CA VAL A 433 -3.38 13.22 19.34
C VAL A 433 -3.38 11.82 18.74
N ILE A 434 -4.27 11.53 17.78
CA ILE A 434 -4.30 10.23 17.11
C ILE A 434 -2.97 9.94 16.38
N GLY A 435 -2.47 10.89 15.59
CA GLY A 435 -1.24 10.68 14.81
C GLY A 435 -0.03 10.40 15.69
N PHE A 436 0.19 11.20 16.75
CA PHE A 436 1.27 10.96 17.70
C PHE A 436 1.08 9.70 18.54
N SER A 437 -0.18 9.30 18.85
CA SER A 437 -0.46 8.03 19.52
C SER A 437 -0.08 6.83 18.64
N ILE A 438 -0.36 6.88 17.34
CA ILE A 438 0.05 5.85 16.39
C ILE A 438 1.59 5.76 16.34
N ILE A 439 2.30 6.89 16.22
CA ILE A 439 3.77 6.91 16.25
C ILE A 439 4.30 6.31 17.55
N GLY A 440 3.77 6.73 18.69
CA GLY A 440 4.15 6.22 20.01
C GLY A 440 3.92 4.71 20.14
N PHE A 441 2.79 4.21 19.64
CA PHE A 441 2.50 2.78 19.61
C PHE A 441 3.48 2.00 18.72
N LEU A 442 3.79 2.49 17.54
CA LEU A 442 4.78 1.86 16.65
C LEU A 442 6.16 1.81 17.31
N ILE A 443 6.62 2.92 17.92
CA ILE A 443 7.91 2.96 18.62
C ILE A 443 7.92 1.97 19.80
N LEU A 444 6.83 1.90 20.56
CA LEU A 444 6.70 0.98 21.68
C LEU A 444 6.81 -0.48 21.20
N MET A 445 6.05 -0.85 20.16
CA MET A 445 6.08 -2.22 19.62
C MET A 445 7.45 -2.59 19.05
N ASN A 446 8.08 -1.69 18.30
CA ASN A 446 9.44 -1.89 17.79
C ASN A 446 10.47 -2.05 18.93
N SER A 447 10.32 -1.26 20.01
CA SER A 447 11.19 -1.35 21.18
C SER A 447 10.99 -2.68 21.93
N LEU A 448 9.74 -3.12 22.09
CA LEU A 448 9.43 -4.43 22.71
C LEU A 448 10.03 -5.59 21.89
N TYR A 449 9.96 -5.52 20.57
CA TYR A 449 10.60 -6.50 19.71
C TYR A 449 12.14 -6.48 19.87
N GLY A 450 12.73 -5.29 19.85
CA GLY A 450 14.18 -5.14 20.10
C GLY A 450 14.61 -5.75 21.45
N ILE A 451 13.82 -5.52 22.50
CA ILE A 451 14.04 -6.12 23.83
C ILE A 451 13.88 -7.64 23.77
N SER A 452 12.86 -8.16 23.07
CA SER A 452 12.62 -9.59 22.97
C SER A 452 13.76 -10.37 22.29
N VAL A 453 14.47 -9.69 21.37
CA VAL A 453 15.61 -10.29 20.65
C VAL A 453 16.92 -10.06 21.40
N ALA A 454 17.19 -8.84 21.87
CA ALA A 454 18.47 -8.49 22.49
C ALA A 454 18.56 -8.89 23.96
N LEU A 455 17.46 -8.90 24.70
CA LEU A 455 17.38 -9.18 26.16
C LEU A 455 16.22 -10.13 26.49
N PRO A 456 16.27 -11.41 26.03
CA PRO A 456 15.14 -12.34 26.19
C PRO A 456 14.70 -12.56 27.63
N SER A 457 15.63 -12.53 28.58
CA SER A 457 15.33 -12.67 30.02
C SER A 457 14.48 -11.50 30.57
N VAL A 458 14.79 -10.28 30.13
CA VAL A 458 14.01 -9.08 30.48
C VAL A 458 12.63 -9.13 29.86
N PHE A 459 12.56 -9.53 28.59
CA PHE A 459 11.28 -9.70 27.89
C PHE A 459 10.37 -10.70 28.59
N ASN A 460 10.89 -11.90 28.91
CA ASN A 460 10.13 -12.94 29.60
C ASN A 460 9.66 -12.49 31.00
N TYR A 461 10.49 -11.72 31.71
CA TYR A 461 10.08 -11.12 32.99
C TYR A 461 8.92 -10.12 32.81
N LEU A 462 8.99 -9.24 31.82
CA LEU A 462 7.92 -8.29 31.52
C LEU A 462 6.61 -8.98 31.13
N VAL A 463 6.68 -10.02 30.29
CA VAL A 463 5.52 -10.82 29.89
C VAL A 463 4.92 -11.59 31.07
N GLY A 464 5.75 -12.05 32.01
CA GLY A 464 5.27 -12.72 33.24
C GLY A 464 4.55 -11.78 34.23
N LEU A 465 4.62 -10.46 34.03
CA LEU A 465 3.89 -9.47 34.81
C LEU A 465 2.50 -9.13 34.22
N LEU A 466 2.22 -9.51 32.96
CA LEU A 466 0.96 -9.31 32.26
C LEU A 466 0.02 -10.49 32.40
#